data_3a79b442edf9c9f9f323c6adbd4b4180
#
_entry.id   3a79b442edf9c9f9f323c6adbd4b4180
#
_cell.length_a   1.000
_cell.length_b   1.000
_cell.length_c   1.000
_cell.angle_alpha   90.00
_cell.angle_beta   90.00
_cell.angle_gamma   90.00
#
_symmetry.space_group_name_H-M   'P 1'
#
loop_
_entity.id
_entity.type
_entity.pdbx_description
1 polymer ?
#
loop_
_entity_poly.entity_id
_entity_poly.type
_entity_poly.pdbx_seq_one_letter_code
_entity_poly.pdbx_strand_id
1 'polypeptide(L)'
;AVTVHKRAFEAIERKVIPLAAGGQYMYRQGGEHHLWTPDAVVHLQRAVREGSWAEYQTYAGLINNQARDLLTIRGLFEFVPGKAIPLESVESEASIIRRFSTAAMSVGAISTEAHVTMAVAMNRMKGASNSGEGGEDVRRNAPVTTETSLKAILGGDVEVDYPLHPGDSLRSRVRQVASGRFGVTTDYLAHGDLIQIKMAQGAKPGEGGHLPAKKVYPWIAKTRHSTPGVSLISPPPHH
;
A
#
# COMPACT_ATOMS: atom_id res chain seq x y z
N ALA A 1 -20.18 17.85 22.69
CA ALA A 1 -21.45 17.14 22.73
C ALA A 1 -22.62 18.10 22.95
N VAL A 2 -22.67 18.86 24.07
CA VAL A 2 -23.81 19.74 24.43
C VAL A 2 -24.08 20.80 23.34
N THR A 3 -23.08 21.44 22.78
CA THR A 3 -23.22 22.48 21.75
C THR A 3 -23.80 21.91 20.45
N VAL A 4 -23.36 20.73 20.04
CA VAL A 4 -23.85 20.04 18.83
C VAL A 4 -25.30 19.59 19.03
N HIS A 5 -25.59 19.05 20.20
CA HIS A 5 -26.94 18.63 20.59
C HIS A 5 -27.92 19.83 20.59
N LYS A 6 -27.57 20.93 21.24
CA LYS A 6 -28.40 22.16 21.21
C LYS A 6 -28.69 22.65 19.81
N ARG A 7 -27.66 22.73 18.95
CA ARG A 7 -27.83 23.16 17.55
C ARG A 7 -28.78 22.25 16.77
N ALA A 8 -28.72 20.94 17.00
CA ALA A 8 -29.62 20.00 16.33
C ALA A 8 -31.09 20.25 16.70
N PHE A 9 -31.40 20.49 17.97
CA PHE A 9 -32.76 20.76 18.42
C PHE A 9 -33.25 22.15 17.99
N GLU A 10 -32.45 23.18 18.12
CA GLU A 10 -32.77 24.53 17.65
C GLU A 10 -33.05 24.58 16.13
N ALA A 11 -32.37 23.72 15.37
CA ALA A 11 -32.56 23.60 13.93
C ALA A 11 -33.89 22.92 13.59
N ILE A 12 -34.33 21.94 14.36
CA ILE A 12 -35.64 21.28 14.18
C ILE A 12 -36.78 22.28 14.40
N GLU A 13 -36.70 23.08 15.46
CA GLU A 13 -37.71 24.12 15.74
C GLU A 13 -37.80 25.17 14.64
N ARG A 14 -36.70 25.54 14.01
CA ARG A 14 -36.62 26.53 12.93
C ARG A 14 -36.90 25.95 11.54
N LYS A 15 -37.18 24.67 11.40
CA LYS A 15 -37.33 23.95 10.11
C LYS A 15 -36.12 24.10 9.17
N VAL A 16 -34.97 24.47 9.68
CA VAL A 16 -33.70 24.55 8.98
C VAL A 16 -32.72 23.65 9.71
N ILE A 17 -32.20 22.62 9.06
CA ILE A 17 -31.25 21.68 9.65
C ILE A 17 -29.85 21.96 9.08
N PRO A 18 -29.07 22.88 9.63
CA PRO A 18 -27.66 22.95 9.31
C PRO A 18 -26.92 21.89 10.17
N LEU A 19 -27.10 20.63 9.84
CA LEU A 19 -26.17 19.60 10.35
C LEU A 19 -24.85 19.84 9.64
N ALA A 20 -23.77 19.87 10.42
CA ALA A 20 -22.44 19.88 9.84
C ALA A 20 -22.32 18.68 8.88
N ALA A 21 -21.74 18.90 7.72
CA ALA A 21 -21.61 17.88 6.70
C ALA A 21 -20.81 16.65 7.21
N GLY A 22 -20.13 16.77 8.33
CA GLY A 22 -19.25 15.74 8.91
C GLY A 22 -17.96 15.66 8.13
N GLY A 23 -17.45 14.46 7.89
CA GLY A 23 -16.24 14.25 7.09
C GLY A 23 -14.97 14.09 7.92
N GLN A 24 -15.06 13.91 9.22
CA GLN A 24 -13.90 13.73 10.09
C GLN A 24 -13.04 12.51 9.70
N TYR A 25 -13.66 11.40 9.29
CA TYR A 25 -12.97 10.15 8.97
C TYR A 25 -12.92 9.83 7.48
N MET A 26 -13.73 10.47 6.68
CA MET A 26 -13.74 10.32 5.23
C MET A 26 -14.19 11.62 4.56
N TYR A 27 -13.72 11.85 3.34
CA TYR A 27 -14.09 13.01 2.56
C TYR A 27 -15.61 13.11 2.39
N ARG A 28 -16.13 14.32 2.59
CA ARG A 28 -17.50 14.73 2.24
C ARG A 28 -17.49 16.14 1.66
N GLN A 29 -18.25 16.34 0.60
CA GLN A 29 -18.39 17.67 0.01
C GLN A 29 -18.99 18.64 1.03
N GLY A 30 -18.34 19.78 1.23
CA GLY A 30 -18.73 20.76 2.25
C GLY A 30 -18.41 20.37 3.69
N GLY A 31 -17.70 19.24 3.91
CA GLY A 31 -17.20 18.79 5.20
C GLY A 31 -15.80 19.31 5.50
N GLU A 32 -15.09 18.60 6.38
CA GLU A 32 -13.71 18.91 6.72
C GLU A 32 -12.78 18.71 5.52
N HIS A 33 -11.72 19.50 5.48
CA HIS A 33 -10.68 19.37 4.47
C HIS A 33 -9.83 18.12 4.73
N HIS A 34 -9.50 17.41 3.66
CA HIS A 34 -8.65 16.21 3.68
C HIS A 34 -7.49 16.36 2.72
N LEU A 35 -6.35 15.71 3.06
CA LEU A 35 -5.20 15.61 2.17
C LEU A 35 -5.56 14.87 0.88
N TRP A 36 -6.28 13.76 1.02
CA TRP A 36 -6.77 12.96 -0.09
C TRP A 36 -8.20 13.34 -0.43
N THR A 37 -8.35 14.05 -1.52
CA THR A 37 -9.64 14.43 -2.09
C THR A 37 -9.94 13.59 -3.33
N PRO A 38 -11.20 13.51 -3.79
CA PRO A 38 -11.53 12.87 -5.07
C PRO A 38 -10.71 13.43 -6.24
N ASP A 39 -10.48 14.75 -6.28
CA ASP A 39 -9.68 15.37 -7.35
C ASP A 39 -8.23 14.90 -7.31
N ALA A 40 -7.59 14.85 -6.14
CA ALA A 40 -6.23 14.34 -6.01
C ALA A 40 -6.12 12.89 -6.50
N VAL A 41 -7.10 12.04 -6.17
CA VAL A 41 -7.13 10.64 -6.62
C VAL A 41 -7.33 10.54 -8.13
N VAL A 42 -8.26 11.31 -8.71
CA VAL A 42 -8.55 11.30 -10.15
C VAL A 42 -7.34 11.73 -10.96
N HIS A 43 -6.71 12.85 -10.59
CA HIS A 43 -5.53 13.36 -11.30
C HIS A 43 -4.33 12.40 -11.19
N LEU A 44 -4.11 11.79 -10.01
CA LEU A 44 -3.07 10.77 -9.87
C LEU A 44 -3.33 9.55 -10.77
N GLN A 45 -4.57 9.04 -10.79
CA GLN A 45 -4.92 7.89 -11.62
C GLN A 45 -4.78 8.18 -13.11
N ARG A 46 -5.21 9.35 -13.59
CA ARG A 46 -5.03 9.77 -14.98
C ARG A 46 -3.55 9.93 -15.33
N ALA A 47 -2.78 10.60 -14.48
CA ALA A 47 -1.34 10.74 -14.68
C ALA A 47 -0.66 9.39 -14.93
N VAL A 48 -0.98 8.39 -14.10
CA VAL A 48 -0.36 7.05 -14.21
C VAL A 48 -0.88 6.26 -15.42
N ARG A 49 -2.21 6.27 -15.67
CA ARG A 49 -2.81 5.47 -16.74
C ARG A 49 -2.53 6.00 -18.14
N GLU A 50 -2.48 7.31 -18.27
CA GLU A 50 -2.31 8.00 -19.54
C GLU A 50 -0.86 8.46 -19.79
N GLY A 51 0.03 8.29 -18.80
CA GLY A 51 1.40 8.82 -18.86
C GLY A 51 1.44 10.35 -18.93
N SER A 52 0.42 11.03 -18.38
CA SER A 52 0.24 12.47 -18.53
C SER A 52 1.00 13.25 -17.47
N TRP A 53 2.04 13.98 -17.91
CA TRP A 53 2.78 14.89 -17.03
C TRP A 53 1.92 16.05 -16.53
N ALA A 54 1.02 16.57 -17.35
CA ALA A 54 0.12 17.66 -16.96
C ALA A 54 -0.82 17.25 -15.81
N GLU A 55 -1.39 16.05 -15.88
CA GLU A 55 -2.20 15.47 -14.80
C GLU A 55 -1.37 15.27 -13.53
N TYR A 56 -0.11 14.82 -13.66
CA TYR A 56 0.78 14.69 -12.53
C TYR A 56 1.09 16.05 -11.88
N GLN A 57 1.34 17.10 -12.66
CA GLN A 57 1.57 18.44 -12.14
C GLN A 57 0.35 18.97 -11.38
N THR A 58 -0.86 18.73 -11.89
CA THR A 58 -2.11 19.10 -11.19
C THR A 58 -2.21 18.36 -9.86
N TYR A 59 -2.00 17.05 -9.86
CA TYR A 59 -1.96 16.26 -8.65
C TYR A 59 -0.90 16.77 -7.64
N ALA A 60 0.33 17.00 -8.12
CA ALA A 60 1.41 17.50 -7.28
C ALA A 60 1.09 18.86 -6.66
N GLY A 61 0.43 19.75 -7.42
CA GLY A 61 -0.06 21.02 -6.91
C GLY A 61 -1.10 20.87 -5.79
N LEU A 62 -2.07 19.96 -5.98
CA LEU A 62 -3.07 19.67 -4.95
C LEU A 62 -2.44 19.14 -3.65
N ILE A 63 -1.44 18.27 -3.76
CA ILE A 63 -0.80 17.66 -2.58
C ILE A 63 0.22 18.61 -1.94
N ASN A 64 1.07 19.28 -2.71
CA ASN A 64 2.15 20.10 -2.17
C ASN A 64 1.67 21.46 -1.62
N ASN A 65 0.61 22.01 -2.17
CA ASN A 65 0.06 23.29 -1.69
C ASN A 65 -0.75 23.17 -0.39
N GLN A 66 -0.93 21.98 0.11
CA GLN A 66 -1.68 21.74 1.35
C GLN A 66 -0.99 22.25 2.62
N ALA A 67 0.26 22.64 2.53
CA ALA A 67 0.91 23.41 3.58
C ALA A 67 0.13 24.70 3.92
N ARG A 68 -0.56 25.28 2.94
CA ARG A 68 -1.42 26.47 3.14
C ARG A 68 -2.70 26.14 3.90
N ASP A 69 -3.22 24.94 3.72
CA ASP A 69 -4.48 24.50 4.33
C ASP A 69 -4.25 23.83 5.71
N LEU A 70 -3.00 23.71 6.13
CA LEU A 70 -2.56 23.16 7.43
C LEU A 70 -3.14 21.76 7.72
N LEU A 71 -3.27 20.92 6.70
CA LEU A 71 -3.89 19.59 6.81
C LEU A 71 -2.98 18.54 7.42
N THR A 72 -1.67 18.81 7.48
CA THR A 72 -0.68 17.89 8.05
C THR A 72 0.33 18.68 8.89
N ILE A 73 0.90 18.03 9.90
CA ILE A 73 2.00 18.60 10.71
C ILE A 73 3.18 18.94 9.80
N ARG A 74 3.46 18.15 8.78
CA ARG A 74 4.52 18.43 7.80
C ARG A 74 4.30 19.75 7.05
N GLY A 75 3.05 20.14 6.81
CA GLY A 75 2.70 21.40 6.19
C GLY A 75 3.08 22.64 7.04
N LEU A 76 3.41 22.46 8.32
CA LEU A 76 3.89 23.52 9.21
C LEU A 76 5.41 23.75 9.11
N PHE A 77 6.15 22.84 8.44
CA PHE A 77 7.58 22.93 8.33
C PHE A 77 8.00 23.69 7.08
N GLU A 78 9.01 24.52 7.21
CA GLU A 78 9.67 25.22 6.13
C GLU A 78 11.15 24.81 6.08
N PHE A 79 11.71 24.79 4.87
CA PHE A 79 13.15 24.58 4.73
C PHE A 79 13.91 25.83 5.20
N VAL A 80 14.88 25.62 6.04
CA VAL A 80 15.83 26.71 6.38
C VAL A 80 16.69 26.97 5.14
N PRO A 81 16.71 28.20 4.61
CA PRO A 81 17.56 28.56 3.48
C PRO A 81 19.03 28.26 3.80
N GLY A 82 19.69 27.52 2.95
CA GLY A 82 21.11 27.18 3.08
C GLY A 82 21.93 27.70 1.92
N LYS A 83 23.24 27.53 2.00
CA LYS A 83 24.13 27.80 0.87
C LYS A 83 23.95 26.71 -0.17
N ALA A 84 23.74 27.11 -1.42
CA ALA A 84 23.68 26.17 -2.54
C ALA A 84 25.00 25.38 -2.67
N ILE A 85 24.90 24.09 -2.92
CA ILE A 85 26.03 23.20 -3.22
C ILE A 85 25.92 22.72 -4.66
N PRO A 86 27.04 22.35 -5.30
CA PRO A 86 27.03 21.77 -6.64
C PRO A 86 26.19 20.48 -6.68
N LEU A 87 25.45 20.27 -7.78
CA LEU A 87 24.57 19.10 -7.92
C LEU A 87 25.34 17.78 -7.84
N GLU A 88 26.54 17.74 -8.36
CA GLU A 88 27.45 16.59 -8.31
C GLU A 88 27.89 16.20 -6.87
N SER A 89 27.75 17.14 -5.93
CA SER A 89 28.01 16.89 -4.51
C SER A 89 26.79 16.31 -3.78
N VAL A 90 25.64 16.28 -4.44
CA VAL A 90 24.41 15.70 -3.88
C VAL A 90 24.41 14.19 -4.14
N GLU A 91 23.98 13.40 -3.14
CA GLU A 91 23.83 11.96 -3.31
C GLU A 91 22.89 11.65 -4.49
N SER A 92 23.26 10.69 -5.33
CA SER A 92 22.44 10.32 -6.48
C SER A 92 21.11 9.71 -6.08
N GLU A 93 20.07 9.96 -6.89
CA GLU A 93 18.74 9.38 -6.71
C GLU A 93 18.80 7.84 -6.59
N ALA A 94 19.58 7.18 -7.44
CA ALA A 94 19.74 5.73 -7.39
C ALA A 94 20.34 5.23 -6.07
N SER A 95 21.23 6.00 -5.44
CA SER A 95 21.79 5.69 -4.12
C SER A 95 20.75 5.85 -3.03
N ILE A 96 19.96 6.92 -3.09
CA ILE A 96 18.88 7.20 -2.15
C ILE A 96 17.82 6.08 -2.19
N ILE A 97 17.34 5.71 -3.38
CA ILE A 97 16.30 4.71 -3.58
C ILE A 97 16.68 3.33 -2.99
N ARG A 98 17.96 2.96 -3.02
CA ARG A 98 18.42 1.68 -2.44
C ARG A 98 18.10 1.53 -0.94
N ARG A 99 17.90 2.61 -0.23
CA ARG A 99 17.56 2.60 1.20
C ARG A 99 16.06 2.57 1.48
N PHE A 100 15.23 2.62 0.43
CA PHE A 100 13.78 2.61 0.57
C PHE A 100 13.21 1.21 0.39
N SER A 101 12.21 0.91 1.20
CA SER A 101 11.36 -0.26 1.02
C SER A 101 9.88 0.15 1.08
N THR A 102 9.03 -0.64 0.44
CA THR A 102 7.58 -0.49 0.64
C THR A 102 7.19 -0.84 2.07
N ALA A 103 6.01 -0.38 2.49
CA ALA A 103 5.37 -0.92 3.68
C ALA A 103 5.15 -2.43 3.54
N ALA A 104 5.09 -3.13 4.67
CA ALA A 104 4.79 -4.55 4.72
C ALA A 104 3.29 -4.78 4.46
N MET A 105 2.95 -5.19 3.24
CA MET A 105 1.58 -5.46 2.82
C MET A 105 1.46 -6.89 2.31
N SER A 106 0.67 -7.71 3.00
CA SER A 106 0.51 -9.12 2.66
C SER A 106 -0.39 -9.32 1.44
N VAL A 107 -0.08 -10.34 0.64
CA VAL A 107 -1.05 -10.85 -0.34
C VAL A 107 -2.30 -11.35 0.39
N GLY A 108 -3.46 -10.92 -0.08
CA GLY A 108 -4.73 -11.12 0.60
C GLY A 108 -5.23 -9.86 1.31
N ALA A 109 -4.35 -9.05 1.92
CA ALA A 109 -4.69 -7.67 2.27
C ALA A 109 -4.83 -6.82 1.00
N ILE A 110 -3.89 -6.96 0.07
CA ILE A 110 -3.93 -6.42 -1.29
C ILE A 110 -4.02 -7.56 -2.30
N SER A 111 -4.34 -7.26 -3.56
CA SER A 111 -4.39 -8.27 -4.61
C SER A 111 -2.98 -8.77 -4.99
N THR A 112 -2.93 -9.92 -5.66
CA THR A 112 -1.68 -10.49 -6.17
C THR A 112 -1.01 -9.53 -7.15
N GLU A 113 -1.78 -8.90 -8.04
CA GLU A 113 -1.29 -7.93 -9.03
C GLU A 113 -0.64 -6.72 -8.37
N ALA A 114 -1.31 -6.11 -7.40
CA ALA A 114 -0.77 -4.95 -6.69
C ALA A 114 0.54 -5.30 -5.97
N HIS A 115 0.57 -6.46 -5.30
CA HIS A 115 1.75 -6.93 -4.60
C HIS A 115 2.93 -7.18 -5.54
N VAL A 116 2.69 -7.85 -6.68
CA VAL A 116 3.74 -8.14 -7.66
C VAL A 116 4.20 -6.86 -8.36
N THR A 117 3.27 -5.98 -8.74
CA THR A 117 3.62 -4.71 -9.39
C THR A 117 4.56 -3.87 -8.53
N MET A 118 4.30 -3.80 -7.21
CA MET A 118 5.22 -3.13 -6.29
C MET A 118 6.59 -3.81 -6.23
N ALA A 119 6.63 -5.14 -6.23
CA ALA A 119 7.89 -5.87 -6.21
C ALA A 119 8.71 -5.61 -7.48
N VAL A 120 8.08 -5.71 -8.66
CA VAL A 120 8.73 -5.42 -9.95
C VAL A 120 9.22 -3.99 -10.01
N ALA A 121 8.38 -3.01 -9.64
CA ALA A 121 8.74 -1.60 -9.66
C ALA A 121 9.95 -1.30 -8.75
N MET A 122 9.91 -1.78 -7.51
CA MET A 122 11.01 -1.58 -6.57
C MET A 122 12.30 -2.28 -7.02
N ASN A 123 12.21 -3.49 -7.57
CA ASN A 123 13.37 -4.21 -8.09
C ASN A 123 14.00 -3.48 -9.28
N ARG A 124 13.19 -2.95 -10.22
CA ARG A 124 13.68 -2.13 -11.35
C ARG A 124 14.41 -0.88 -10.86
N MET A 125 13.90 -0.22 -9.83
CA MET A 125 14.52 0.95 -9.19
C MET A 125 15.68 0.61 -8.26
N LYS A 126 15.98 -0.68 -8.04
CA LYS A 126 16.98 -1.16 -7.06
C LYS A 126 16.65 -0.85 -5.58
N GLY A 127 15.42 -0.50 -5.29
CA GLY A 127 14.86 -0.46 -3.95
C GLY A 127 14.43 -1.85 -3.48
N ALA A 128 13.61 -1.91 -2.45
CA ALA A 128 13.09 -3.18 -1.93
C ALA A 128 11.56 -3.13 -1.76
N SER A 129 10.89 -4.23 -2.06
CA SER A 129 9.51 -4.44 -1.62
C SER A 129 9.50 -5.36 -0.40
N ASN A 130 8.51 -5.15 0.46
CA ASN A 130 8.26 -5.99 1.63
C ASN A 130 7.06 -6.91 1.36
N SER A 131 7.24 -8.19 1.51
CA SER A 131 6.19 -9.19 1.26
C SER A 131 4.99 -9.10 2.20
N GLY A 132 5.13 -8.43 3.34
CA GLY A 132 4.21 -8.64 4.46
C GLY A 132 4.32 -10.06 5.01
N GLU A 133 3.46 -10.39 5.96
CA GLU A 133 3.51 -11.67 6.70
C GLU A 133 2.80 -12.85 6.00
N GLY A 134 2.32 -12.67 4.79
CA GLY A 134 1.42 -13.64 4.13
C GLY A 134 2.08 -14.75 3.33
N GLY A 135 3.39 -14.81 3.29
CA GLY A 135 4.11 -15.68 2.36
C GLY A 135 4.18 -15.10 0.95
N GLU A 136 4.79 -15.81 0.05
CA GLU A 136 4.92 -15.44 -1.35
C GLU A 136 4.95 -16.67 -2.25
N ASP A 137 4.35 -16.57 -3.44
CA ASP A 137 4.30 -17.67 -4.39
C ASP A 137 5.71 -18.00 -4.90
N VAL A 138 6.07 -19.29 -4.87
CA VAL A 138 7.39 -19.77 -5.27
C VAL A 138 7.73 -19.47 -6.73
N ARG A 139 6.73 -19.35 -7.62
CA ARG A 139 6.90 -18.96 -9.03
C ARG A 139 7.54 -17.59 -9.20
N ARG A 140 7.50 -16.75 -8.18
CA ARG A 140 8.06 -15.40 -8.16
C ARG A 140 9.56 -15.36 -7.86
N ASN A 141 10.13 -16.47 -7.40
CA ASN A 141 11.53 -16.53 -6.97
C ASN A 141 12.53 -16.53 -8.15
N ALA A 142 12.14 -17.11 -9.27
CA ALA A 142 12.98 -17.11 -10.45
C ALA A 142 13.00 -15.74 -11.14
N PRO A 143 14.18 -15.25 -11.55
CA PRO A 143 14.26 -14.05 -12.38
C PRO A 143 13.67 -14.29 -13.77
N VAL A 144 13.12 -13.26 -14.38
CA VAL A 144 12.66 -13.31 -15.77
C VAL A 144 13.88 -13.32 -16.70
N THR A 145 13.99 -14.34 -17.53
CA THR A 145 15.14 -14.52 -18.46
C THR A 145 14.79 -14.22 -19.91
N THR A 146 13.51 -14.28 -20.26
CA THR A 146 13.00 -14.03 -21.61
C THR A 146 11.78 -13.13 -21.55
N GLU A 147 11.43 -12.49 -22.66
CA GLU A 147 10.17 -11.74 -22.76
C GLU A 147 8.99 -12.63 -22.41
N THR A 148 8.15 -12.16 -21.50
CA THR A 148 7.00 -12.92 -20.99
C THR A 148 5.94 -11.96 -20.44
N SER A 149 4.92 -12.49 -19.76
CA SER A 149 3.92 -11.65 -19.09
C SER A 149 3.62 -12.15 -17.69
N LEU A 150 2.97 -11.31 -16.89
CA LEU A 150 2.58 -11.66 -15.54
C LEU A 150 1.67 -12.90 -15.52
N LYS A 151 0.68 -12.96 -16.42
CA LYS A 151 -0.22 -14.11 -16.56
C LYS A 151 0.49 -15.39 -17.02
N ALA A 152 1.51 -15.26 -17.86
CA ALA A 152 2.29 -16.43 -18.27
C ALA A 152 3.01 -17.09 -17.09
N ILE A 153 3.43 -16.31 -16.08
CA ILE A 153 4.10 -16.82 -14.88
C ILE A 153 3.08 -17.27 -13.82
N LEU A 154 2.07 -16.46 -13.52
CA LEU A 154 1.17 -16.67 -12.39
C LEU A 154 -0.19 -17.29 -12.78
N GLY A 155 -0.50 -17.36 -14.06
CA GLY A 155 -1.72 -18.00 -14.54
C GLY A 155 -2.99 -17.28 -14.11
N GLY A 156 -4.01 -18.06 -13.76
CA GLY A 156 -5.32 -17.57 -13.32
C GLY A 156 -5.36 -16.90 -11.95
N ASP A 157 -4.22 -16.83 -11.25
CA ASP A 157 -4.13 -16.15 -9.95
C ASP A 157 -4.06 -14.62 -10.09
N VAL A 158 -4.03 -14.10 -11.33
CA VAL A 158 -4.00 -12.66 -11.64
C VAL A 158 -5.02 -12.31 -12.70
N GLU A 159 -5.74 -11.21 -12.51
CA GLU A 159 -6.73 -10.71 -13.46
C GLU A 159 -6.12 -9.77 -14.50
N VAL A 160 -5.15 -8.96 -14.06
CA VAL A 160 -4.44 -7.99 -14.92
C VAL A 160 -3.17 -8.62 -15.47
N ASP A 161 -2.90 -8.38 -16.75
CA ASP A 161 -1.67 -8.82 -17.40
C ASP A 161 -0.84 -7.61 -17.85
N TYR A 162 0.48 -7.76 -17.80
CA TYR A 162 1.43 -6.79 -18.34
C TYR A 162 2.74 -7.47 -18.71
N PRO A 163 3.51 -6.87 -19.66
CA PRO A 163 4.78 -7.44 -20.11
C PRO A 163 5.85 -7.38 -19.01
N LEU A 164 6.63 -8.44 -18.97
CA LEU A 164 7.83 -8.59 -18.16
C LEU A 164 9.03 -8.83 -19.07
N HIS A 165 10.13 -8.19 -18.74
CA HIS A 165 11.34 -8.18 -19.56
C HIS A 165 12.49 -8.95 -18.89
N PRO A 166 13.48 -9.42 -19.67
CA PRO A 166 14.67 -10.05 -19.11
C PRO A 166 15.33 -9.16 -18.06
N GLY A 167 15.61 -9.75 -16.89
CA GLY A 167 16.14 -9.04 -15.73
C GLY A 167 15.10 -8.59 -14.71
N ASP A 168 13.81 -8.65 -15.03
CA ASP A 168 12.75 -8.39 -14.04
C ASP A 168 12.75 -9.47 -12.96
N SER A 169 12.38 -9.04 -11.76
CA SER A 169 12.20 -9.94 -10.62
C SER A 169 10.88 -9.64 -9.93
N LEU A 170 10.08 -10.69 -9.71
CA LEU A 170 8.76 -10.59 -9.11
C LEU A 170 8.80 -10.77 -7.59
N ARG A 171 9.93 -11.22 -7.05
CA ARG A 171 10.06 -11.51 -5.61
C ARG A 171 10.23 -10.25 -4.78
N SER A 172 9.67 -10.26 -3.58
CA SER A 172 9.98 -9.26 -2.57
C SER A 172 11.37 -9.52 -1.98
N ARG A 173 12.18 -8.47 -1.85
CA ARG A 173 13.53 -8.55 -1.28
C ARG A 173 13.50 -8.61 0.24
N VAL A 174 12.55 -7.90 0.87
CA VAL A 174 12.31 -8.01 2.31
C VAL A 174 11.18 -8.99 2.55
N ARG A 175 11.43 -10.04 3.34
CA ARG A 175 10.45 -11.06 3.67
C ARG A 175 10.10 -11.02 5.14
N GLN A 176 8.84 -10.67 5.42
CA GLN A 176 8.34 -10.53 6.78
C GLN A 176 7.85 -11.87 7.32
N VAL A 177 8.15 -12.12 8.59
CA VAL A 177 7.74 -13.32 9.32
C VAL A 177 7.07 -12.91 10.63
N ALA A 178 5.83 -13.37 10.84
CA ALA A 178 5.11 -13.26 12.10
C ALA A 178 4.86 -14.67 12.68
N SER A 179 4.34 -15.58 11.85
CA SER A 179 4.03 -16.96 12.23
C SER A 179 4.27 -17.89 11.05
N GLY A 180 4.72 -19.10 11.32
CA GLY A 180 4.86 -20.16 10.31
C GLY A 180 3.56 -20.52 9.60
N ARG A 181 2.41 -20.24 10.22
CA ARG A 181 1.08 -20.48 9.64
C ARG A 181 0.74 -19.59 8.44
N PHE A 182 1.43 -18.48 8.27
CA PHE A 182 1.13 -17.50 7.24
C PHE A 182 1.97 -17.67 5.98
N GLY A 183 2.26 -18.91 5.62
CA GLY A 183 2.96 -19.21 4.37
C GLY A 183 4.46 -19.07 4.44
N VAL A 184 5.04 -19.14 5.65
CA VAL A 184 6.49 -19.15 5.84
C VAL A 184 7.01 -20.56 5.59
N THR A 185 7.71 -20.72 4.48
CA THR A 185 8.39 -21.97 4.10
C THR A 185 9.90 -21.74 4.07
N THR A 186 10.67 -22.82 4.02
CA THR A 186 12.13 -22.73 3.83
C THR A 186 12.48 -22.02 2.53
N ASP A 187 11.75 -22.31 1.46
CA ASP A 187 11.91 -21.63 0.16
C ASP A 187 11.65 -20.13 0.26
N TYR A 188 10.55 -19.76 0.94
CA TYR A 188 10.24 -18.36 1.20
C TYR A 188 11.39 -17.64 1.92
N LEU A 189 11.93 -18.23 2.96
CA LEU A 189 13.03 -17.62 3.74
C LEU A 189 14.32 -17.54 2.93
N ALA A 190 14.66 -18.59 2.19
CA ALA A 190 15.91 -18.68 1.43
C ALA A 190 16.01 -17.63 0.30
N HIS A 191 14.88 -17.14 -0.21
CA HIS A 191 14.83 -16.17 -1.30
C HIS A 191 14.64 -14.72 -0.82
N GLY A 192 14.73 -14.43 0.47
CA GLY A 192 14.76 -13.06 1.00
C GLY A 192 16.17 -12.49 1.06
N ASP A 193 16.36 -11.24 0.66
CA ASP A 193 17.62 -10.52 0.90
C ASP A 193 17.69 -10.06 2.36
N LEU A 194 16.53 -9.81 2.96
CA LEU A 194 16.36 -9.42 4.36
C LEU A 194 15.15 -10.15 4.95
N ILE A 195 15.29 -10.71 6.13
CA ILE A 195 14.20 -11.26 6.92
C ILE A 195 13.78 -10.24 7.97
N GLN A 196 12.51 -9.85 7.95
CA GLN A 196 11.93 -8.92 8.92
C GLN A 196 11.01 -9.68 9.88
N ILE A 197 11.35 -9.70 11.15
CA ILE A 197 10.51 -10.31 12.19
C ILE A 197 9.43 -9.29 12.61
N LYS A 198 8.17 -9.69 12.48
CA LYS A 198 7.02 -8.92 12.96
C LYS A 198 6.66 -9.39 14.36
N MET A 199 6.81 -8.52 15.34
CA MET A 199 6.56 -8.86 16.73
C MET A 199 5.07 -8.86 17.10
N ALA A 200 4.32 -7.87 16.62
CA ALA A 200 2.91 -7.70 16.93
C ALA A 200 2.21 -6.74 15.96
N GLN A 201 0.89 -6.69 16.07
CA GLN A 201 0.04 -5.69 15.41
C GLN A 201 -1.05 -5.25 16.39
N GLY A 202 -1.30 -3.92 16.47
CA GLY A 202 -2.10 -3.31 17.52
C GLY A 202 -3.48 -3.95 17.79
N ALA A 203 -4.26 -4.24 16.76
CA ALA A 203 -5.60 -4.83 16.92
C ALA A 203 -5.58 -6.36 17.15
N LYS A 204 -4.56 -7.07 16.70
CA LYS A 204 -4.53 -8.54 16.72
C LYS A 204 -4.57 -9.17 18.12
N PRO A 205 -3.95 -8.62 19.16
CA PRO A 205 -4.05 -9.18 20.51
C PRO A 205 -5.47 -9.29 21.05
N GLY A 206 -6.37 -8.39 20.64
CA GLY A 206 -7.76 -8.40 21.02
C GLY A 206 -8.70 -9.10 20.03
N GLU A 207 -8.45 -8.98 18.73
CA GLU A 207 -9.39 -9.38 17.67
C GLU A 207 -8.90 -10.55 16.81
N GLY A 208 -7.61 -10.83 16.81
CA GLY A 208 -7.02 -11.82 15.92
C GLY A 208 -6.93 -11.36 14.47
N GLY A 209 -6.83 -12.30 13.54
CA GLY A 209 -6.73 -12.06 12.10
C GLY A 209 -7.85 -12.73 11.32
N HIS A 210 -8.26 -12.11 10.23
CA HIS A 210 -9.28 -12.64 9.32
C HIS A 210 -8.90 -12.38 7.87
N LEU A 211 -8.86 -13.45 7.06
CA LEU A 211 -8.78 -13.38 5.61
C LEU A 211 -10.10 -13.89 5.02
N PRO A 212 -10.91 -13.02 4.41
CA PRO A 212 -12.21 -13.42 3.85
C PRO A 212 -12.08 -14.48 2.75
N ALA A 213 -13.06 -15.35 2.63
CA ALA A 213 -13.13 -16.48 1.69
C ALA A 213 -12.71 -16.08 0.26
N LYS A 214 -13.26 -14.97 -0.26
CA LYS A 214 -12.97 -14.45 -1.61
C LYS A 214 -11.50 -14.07 -1.86
N LYS A 215 -10.70 -13.93 -0.81
CA LYS A 215 -9.27 -13.61 -0.88
C LYS A 215 -8.37 -14.84 -0.66
N VAL A 216 -8.96 -15.99 -0.39
CA VAL A 216 -8.23 -17.26 -0.21
C VAL A 216 -8.11 -17.96 -1.56
N TYR A 217 -7.16 -17.47 -2.37
CA TYR A 217 -6.82 -18.06 -3.66
C TYR A 217 -6.20 -19.47 -3.51
N PRO A 218 -6.18 -20.31 -4.56
CA PRO A 218 -5.63 -21.65 -4.48
C PRO A 218 -4.21 -21.74 -3.92
N TRP A 219 -3.29 -20.87 -4.35
CA TRP A 219 -1.93 -20.88 -3.85
C TRP A 219 -1.82 -20.42 -2.39
N ILE A 220 -2.63 -19.44 -1.96
CA ILE A 220 -2.70 -19.01 -0.55
C ILE A 220 -3.19 -20.17 0.31
N ALA A 221 -4.26 -20.84 -0.12
CA ALA A 221 -4.80 -21.99 0.58
C ALA A 221 -3.76 -23.12 0.71
N LYS A 222 -3.09 -23.44 -0.39
CA LYS A 222 -2.02 -24.45 -0.41
C LYS A 222 -0.89 -24.09 0.58
N THR A 223 -0.42 -22.85 0.56
CA THR A 223 0.71 -22.39 1.38
C THR A 223 0.35 -22.33 2.87
N ARG A 224 -0.93 -22.09 3.18
CA ARG A 224 -1.45 -21.98 4.56
C ARG A 224 -2.18 -23.25 5.03
N HIS A 225 -2.09 -24.36 4.30
CA HIS A 225 -2.75 -25.63 4.63
C HIS A 225 -4.25 -25.51 4.88
N SER A 226 -4.94 -24.80 3.98
CA SER A 226 -6.36 -24.51 4.06
C SER A 226 -7.09 -24.82 2.75
N THR A 227 -8.39 -24.55 2.69
CA THR A 227 -9.24 -24.79 1.52
C THR A 227 -9.47 -23.48 0.76
N PRO A 228 -9.28 -23.44 -0.58
CA PRO A 228 -9.62 -22.26 -1.38
C PRO A 228 -11.09 -21.85 -1.20
N GLY A 229 -11.32 -20.54 -1.13
CA GLY A 229 -12.66 -19.99 -0.97
C GLY A 229 -13.28 -20.17 0.42
N VAL A 230 -12.51 -20.62 1.40
CA VAL A 230 -12.93 -20.68 2.82
C VAL A 230 -12.19 -19.64 3.62
N SER A 231 -12.91 -18.84 4.42
CA SER A 231 -12.29 -17.82 5.28
C SER A 231 -11.28 -18.41 6.24
N LEU A 232 -10.15 -17.73 6.40
CA LEU A 232 -9.14 -18.07 7.39
C LEU A 232 -9.30 -17.14 8.60
N ILE A 233 -9.50 -17.75 9.76
CA ILE A 233 -9.60 -17.04 11.03
C ILE A 233 -8.43 -17.47 11.90
N SER A 234 -7.71 -16.51 12.43
CA SER A 234 -6.61 -16.72 13.35
C SER A 234 -6.97 -16.05 14.69
N PRO A 235 -7.27 -16.83 15.74
CA PRO A 235 -7.64 -16.26 17.03
C PRO A 235 -6.48 -15.48 17.66
N PRO A 236 -6.78 -14.50 18.57
CA PRO A 236 -5.78 -13.62 19.18
C PRO A 236 -4.53 -14.30 19.73
N PRO A 237 -4.61 -15.45 20.40
CA PRO A 237 -3.42 -16.12 20.96
C PRO A 237 -2.40 -16.62 19.93
N HIS A 238 -2.72 -16.54 18.65
CA HIS A 238 -1.86 -17.02 17.57
C HIS A 238 -1.21 -15.88 16.77
N HIS A 239 -1.31 -14.64 17.27
CA HIS A 239 -0.69 -13.45 16.68
C HIS A 239 0.30 -12.78 17.61
#